data_f8a7dba5351da1f96dfa6a90342b0d04
#
_entry.id   f8a7dba5351da1f96dfa6a90342b0d04
#
_cell.length_a   1.000
_cell.length_b   1.000
_cell.length_c   1.000
_cell.angle_alpha   90.00
_cell.angle_beta   90.00
_cell.angle_gamma   90.00
#
_symmetry.space_group_name_H-M   'P 1'
#
loop_
_entity.id
_entity.type
_entity.pdbx_description
1 polymer ?
#
loop_
_entity_poly.entity_id
_entity_poly.type
_entity_poly.pdbx_seq_one_letter_code
_entity_poly.pdbx_strand_id
1 'polypeptide(L)'
;MDLYLHLMQHRLQPEEADCERLKEALAAMTLHLASRPRAETAAWTVNFHEPGLNLFVTGSNPLGNLTGRVFTEGVKRTDRNLFFSQVTGDRGPQRRSTVEFGDDEGIFEAVETYYRMSEQRPARYFRHGAEDFVMITAQPDCDMPWFLTLDDEIVRHLDETEELSLLETRVFRFDCGCDLDRIYPVIARLSREALAEVFSGDDETAEASCPRCGARYALSRGGFEAFLKKGRA
;
A
#
# COMPACT_ATOMS: atom_id res chain seq x y z
N MET A 1 3.62 -14.33 0.57
CA MET A 1 3.23 -15.30 -0.49
C MET A 1 2.26 -14.71 -1.48
N ASP A 2 1.20 -14.07 -1.05
CA ASP A 2 0.13 -13.53 -1.93
C ASP A 2 0.62 -12.46 -2.91
N LEU A 3 1.56 -11.59 -2.51
CA LEU A 3 2.17 -10.58 -3.41
C LEU A 3 2.89 -11.25 -4.59
N TYR A 4 3.73 -12.24 -4.34
CA TYR A 4 4.49 -12.92 -5.41
C TYR A 4 3.57 -13.69 -6.35
N LEU A 5 2.50 -14.31 -5.83
CA LEU A 5 1.48 -14.94 -6.66
C LEU A 5 0.78 -13.91 -7.55
N HIS A 6 0.45 -12.74 -7.03
CA HIS A 6 -0.15 -11.66 -7.81
C HIS A 6 0.79 -11.18 -8.92
N LEU A 7 2.07 -10.94 -8.61
CA LEU A 7 3.07 -10.53 -9.60
C LEU A 7 3.19 -11.57 -10.72
N MET A 8 3.25 -12.85 -10.38
CA MET A 8 3.32 -13.95 -11.34
C MET A 8 2.06 -14.04 -12.21
N GLN A 9 0.86 -14.01 -11.62
CA GLN A 9 -0.41 -14.13 -12.33
C GLN A 9 -0.61 -13.02 -13.35
N HIS A 10 -0.17 -11.80 -13.03
CA HIS A 10 -0.32 -10.63 -13.89
C HIS A 10 0.93 -10.29 -14.69
N ARG A 11 1.96 -11.19 -14.69
CA ARG A 11 3.23 -11.01 -15.40
C ARG A 11 3.90 -9.67 -15.12
N LEU A 12 3.83 -9.25 -13.85
CA LEU A 12 4.50 -8.04 -13.38
C LEU A 12 5.92 -8.41 -12.96
N GLN A 13 6.89 -7.65 -13.42
CA GLN A 13 8.30 -7.87 -13.15
C GLN A 13 8.94 -6.55 -12.69
N PRO A 14 8.63 -6.09 -11.45
CA PRO A 14 9.32 -4.94 -10.89
C PRO A 14 10.81 -5.28 -10.70
N GLU A 15 11.66 -4.26 -10.70
CA GLU A 15 13.05 -4.43 -10.29
C GLU A 15 13.11 -4.94 -8.85
N GLU A 16 14.16 -5.69 -8.51
CA GLU A 16 14.31 -6.30 -7.17
C GLU A 16 14.23 -5.26 -6.05
N ALA A 17 14.91 -4.12 -6.21
CA ALA A 17 14.87 -3.02 -5.26
C ALA A 17 13.46 -2.44 -5.06
N ASP A 18 12.67 -2.34 -6.13
CA ASP A 18 11.29 -1.83 -6.07
C ASP A 18 10.34 -2.86 -5.45
N CYS A 19 10.58 -4.15 -5.69
CA CYS A 19 9.85 -5.23 -5.05
C CYS A 19 10.10 -5.22 -3.52
N GLU A 20 11.35 -5.04 -3.09
CA GLU A 20 11.69 -4.93 -1.66
C GLU A 20 11.05 -3.69 -1.02
N ARG A 21 11.11 -2.52 -1.66
CA ARG A 21 10.42 -1.31 -1.17
C ARG A 21 8.90 -1.53 -1.03
N LEU A 22 8.28 -2.20 -2.00
CA LEU A 22 6.86 -2.52 -1.93
C LEU A 22 6.56 -3.47 -0.77
N LYS A 23 7.39 -4.49 -0.56
CA LYS A 23 7.26 -5.43 0.54
C LYS A 23 7.38 -4.73 1.90
N GLU A 24 8.38 -3.88 2.08
CA GLU A 24 8.54 -3.07 3.30
C GLU A 24 7.33 -2.18 3.57
N ALA A 25 6.82 -1.51 2.54
CA ALA A 25 5.65 -0.66 2.68
C ALA A 25 4.36 -1.44 3.02
N LEU A 26 4.19 -2.65 2.45
CA LEU A 26 3.08 -3.54 2.79
C LEU A 26 3.21 -4.07 4.22
N ALA A 27 4.43 -4.42 4.65
CA ALA A 27 4.71 -4.84 6.03
C ALA A 27 4.41 -3.70 7.01
N ALA A 28 4.92 -2.49 6.74
CA ALA A 28 4.66 -1.31 7.56
C ALA A 28 3.16 -0.98 7.62
N MET A 29 2.43 -1.06 6.51
CA MET A 29 0.98 -0.87 6.46
C MET A 29 0.24 -1.95 7.28
N THR A 30 0.68 -3.20 7.22
CA THR A 30 0.11 -4.31 8.00
C THR A 30 0.23 -4.03 9.50
N LEU A 31 1.43 -3.68 9.96
CA LEU A 31 1.70 -3.36 11.36
C LEU A 31 0.94 -2.11 11.81
N HIS A 32 0.90 -1.08 10.95
CA HIS A 32 0.09 0.11 11.21
C HIS A 32 -1.38 -0.26 11.43
N LEU A 33 -2.01 -0.99 10.53
CA LEU A 33 -3.40 -1.40 10.63
C LEU A 33 -3.63 -2.31 11.84
N ALA A 34 -2.70 -3.21 12.14
CA ALA A 34 -2.79 -4.08 13.33
C ALA A 34 -2.85 -3.27 14.62
N SER A 35 -2.18 -2.12 14.70
CA SER A 35 -2.18 -1.19 15.83
C SER A 35 -3.38 -0.21 15.85
N ARG A 36 -4.25 -0.25 14.84
CA ARG A 36 -5.36 0.71 14.66
C ARG A 36 -6.73 0.08 14.92
N PRO A 37 -7.77 0.92 15.16
CA PRO A 37 -9.15 0.44 15.27
C PRO A 37 -9.59 -0.41 14.07
N ARG A 38 -10.39 -1.45 14.33
CA ARG A 38 -10.87 -2.40 13.31
C ARG A 38 -11.68 -1.77 12.18
N ALA A 39 -12.24 -0.58 12.37
CA ALA A 39 -13.03 0.13 11.37
C ALA A 39 -12.20 0.99 10.41
N GLU A 40 -10.88 1.07 10.61
CA GLU A 40 -10.03 1.97 9.80
C GLU A 40 -9.54 1.31 8.52
N THR A 41 -9.50 2.13 7.47
CA THR A 41 -8.82 1.88 6.20
C THR A 41 -7.78 2.97 6.01
N ALA A 42 -6.56 2.59 5.66
CA ALA A 42 -5.47 3.52 5.43
C ALA A 42 -4.95 3.41 3.99
N ALA A 43 -4.48 4.52 3.45
CA ALA A 43 -3.78 4.58 2.17
C ALA A 43 -2.57 5.51 2.31
N TRP A 44 -1.43 5.07 1.83
CA TRP A 44 -0.20 5.83 1.78
C TRP A 44 0.28 5.99 0.36
N THR A 45 0.84 7.15 0.06
CA THR A 45 1.64 7.41 -1.14
C THR A 45 2.99 7.93 -0.68
N VAL A 46 4.06 7.26 -1.09
CA VAL A 46 5.43 7.65 -0.76
C VAL A 46 6.11 8.07 -2.05
N ASN A 47 6.53 9.31 -2.11
CA ASN A 47 7.25 9.86 -3.23
C ASN A 47 8.73 9.93 -2.86
N PHE A 48 9.55 9.20 -3.60
CA PHE A 48 10.98 9.33 -3.53
C PHE A 48 11.46 10.28 -4.63
N HIS A 49 12.11 11.37 -4.21
CA HIS A 49 12.71 12.36 -5.13
C HIS A 49 13.74 11.69 -6.03
N GLU A 50 14.66 10.95 -5.44
CA GLU A 50 15.60 10.06 -6.09
C GLU A 50 15.34 8.62 -5.67
N PRO A 51 15.16 7.68 -6.60
CA PRO A 51 15.36 7.72 -8.08
C PRO A 51 14.16 8.27 -8.88
N GLY A 52 13.17 8.90 -8.27
CA GLY A 52 11.99 9.43 -8.95
C GLY A 52 10.90 8.37 -9.10
N LEU A 53 10.52 7.73 -7.99
CA LEU A 53 9.45 6.74 -7.95
C LEU A 53 8.33 7.14 -6.97
N ASN A 54 7.13 6.64 -7.22
CA ASN A 54 6.03 6.67 -6.28
C ASN A 54 5.66 5.26 -5.86
N LEU A 55 5.43 5.09 -4.58
CA LEU A 55 4.91 3.87 -4.01
C LEU A 55 3.53 4.14 -3.42
N PHE A 56 2.56 3.34 -3.82
CA PHE A 56 1.21 3.37 -3.28
C PHE A 56 0.92 2.08 -2.54
N VAL A 57 0.45 2.18 -1.30
CA VAL A 57 -0.08 1.05 -0.55
C VAL A 57 -1.38 1.45 0.16
N THR A 58 -2.29 0.52 0.26
CA THR A 58 -3.54 0.71 1.01
C THR A 58 -3.95 -0.60 1.66
N GLY A 59 -4.60 -0.48 2.81
CA GLY A 59 -5.12 -1.63 3.51
C GLY A 59 -6.38 -1.31 4.29
N SER A 60 -7.19 -2.32 4.52
CA SER A 60 -8.48 -2.22 5.17
C SER A 60 -8.58 -3.23 6.31
N ASN A 61 -8.71 -2.74 7.53
CA ASN A 61 -9.01 -3.59 8.70
C ASN A 61 -10.34 -4.32 8.56
N PRO A 62 -11.44 -3.67 8.12
CA PRO A 62 -12.71 -4.36 7.94
C PRO A 62 -12.67 -5.53 6.95
N LEU A 63 -11.84 -5.43 5.92
CA LEU A 63 -11.73 -6.43 4.87
C LEU A 63 -10.55 -7.40 5.08
N GLY A 64 -9.62 -7.09 5.98
CA GLY A 64 -8.41 -7.88 6.20
C GLY A 64 -7.55 -7.97 4.93
N ASN A 65 -7.50 -6.91 4.13
CA ASN A 65 -6.75 -6.90 2.89
C ASN A 65 -5.79 -5.73 2.76
N LEU A 66 -4.78 -5.95 1.94
CA LEU A 66 -3.75 -4.99 1.54
C LEU A 66 -3.60 -5.01 0.03
N THR A 67 -3.20 -3.90 -0.54
CA THR A 67 -2.73 -3.86 -1.92
C THR A 67 -1.75 -2.71 -2.10
N GLY A 68 -0.92 -2.79 -3.12
CA GLY A 68 0.02 -1.72 -3.42
C GLY A 68 0.71 -1.92 -4.76
N ARG A 69 1.41 -0.87 -5.16
CA ARG A 69 2.13 -0.81 -6.43
C ARG A 69 3.25 0.23 -6.36
N VAL A 70 4.34 -0.04 -7.04
CA VAL A 70 5.39 0.94 -7.37
C VAL A 70 5.11 1.53 -8.75
N PHE A 71 5.33 2.83 -8.90
CA PHE A 71 5.28 3.57 -10.14
C PHE A 71 6.66 4.15 -10.41
N THR A 72 7.26 3.78 -11.53
CA THR A 72 8.57 4.26 -11.99
C THR A 72 8.46 5.11 -13.26
N GLU A 73 7.32 5.05 -13.95
CA GLU A 73 7.04 5.79 -15.17
C GLU A 73 5.93 6.82 -14.97
N GLY A 74 6.01 7.95 -15.64
CA GLY A 74 5.01 9.01 -15.57
C GLY A 74 4.86 9.66 -14.18
N VAL A 75 5.84 9.47 -13.31
CA VAL A 75 5.83 9.97 -11.94
C VAL A 75 6.10 11.47 -11.94
N LYS A 76 5.25 12.23 -11.25
CA LYS A 76 5.51 13.64 -11.01
C LYS A 76 6.74 13.78 -10.11
N ARG A 77 7.80 14.37 -10.62
CA ARG A 77 8.99 14.65 -9.82
C ARG A 77 8.70 15.70 -8.77
N THR A 78 9.14 15.44 -7.56
CA THR A 78 9.14 16.36 -6.43
C THR A 78 10.58 16.84 -6.19
N ASP A 79 10.76 17.89 -5.41
CA ASP A 79 12.08 18.42 -5.01
C ASP A 79 12.58 17.81 -3.68
N ARG A 80 11.78 16.92 -3.09
CA ARG A 80 12.03 16.27 -1.81
C ARG A 80 11.22 14.98 -1.68
N ASN A 81 11.59 14.13 -0.74
CA ASN A 81 10.82 12.94 -0.38
C ASN A 81 9.56 13.33 0.42
N LEU A 82 8.41 12.77 0.02
CA LEU A 82 7.12 13.08 0.64
C LEU A 82 6.35 11.79 0.95
N PHE A 83 5.82 11.73 2.16
CA PHE A 83 4.92 10.68 2.61
C PHE A 83 3.52 11.28 2.83
N PHE A 84 2.56 10.75 2.10
CA PHE A 84 1.15 11.13 2.22
C PHE A 84 0.38 9.99 2.88
N SER A 85 -0.36 10.31 3.94
CA SER A 85 -1.27 9.38 4.61
C SER A 85 -2.71 9.87 4.50
N GLN A 86 -3.60 8.93 4.26
CA GLN A 86 -5.04 9.13 4.29
C GLN A 86 -5.68 8.00 5.09
N VAL A 87 -6.42 8.34 6.14
CA VAL A 87 -7.10 7.36 6.99
C VAL A 87 -8.60 7.67 7.01
N THR A 88 -9.40 6.64 6.80
CA THR A 88 -10.86 6.70 6.81
C THR A 88 -11.38 5.68 7.82
N GLY A 89 -12.18 6.12 8.77
CA GLY A 89 -12.93 5.27 9.70
C GLY A 89 -14.41 5.21 9.32
N ASP A 90 -15.20 4.49 10.10
CA ASP A 90 -16.66 4.42 9.98
C ASP A 90 -17.35 5.70 10.47
N ARG A 91 -16.67 6.51 11.25
CA ARG A 91 -17.18 7.77 11.83
C ARG A 91 -16.16 8.89 11.68
N GLY A 92 -16.66 10.09 11.43
CA GLY A 92 -15.84 11.30 11.34
C GLY A 92 -15.27 11.55 9.95
N PRO A 93 -14.60 12.70 9.78
CA PRO A 93 -13.98 13.08 8.51
C PRO A 93 -12.77 12.23 8.22
N GLN A 94 -12.44 12.09 6.93
CA GLN A 94 -11.19 11.52 6.47
C GLN A 94 -10.01 12.36 7.00
N ARG A 95 -9.04 11.70 7.62
CA ARG A 95 -7.80 12.33 8.08
C ARG A 95 -6.75 12.24 6.98
N ARG A 96 -6.05 13.33 6.75
CA ARG A 96 -4.96 13.42 5.78
C ARG A 96 -3.76 14.08 6.41
N SER A 97 -2.59 13.53 6.14
CA SER A 97 -1.31 14.07 6.60
C SER A 97 -0.29 14.00 5.48
N THR A 98 0.63 14.95 5.51
CA THR A 98 1.80 14.95 4.63
C THR A 98 3.00 15.24 5.49
N VAL A 99 4.02 14.41 5.39
CA VAL A 99 5.31 14.62 6.05
C VAL A 99 6.44 14.51 5.05
N GLU A 100 7.50 15.23 5.31
CA GLU A 100 8.75 15.19 4.58
C GLU A 100 9.72 14.27 5.33
N PHE A 101 10.52 13.49 4.59
CA PHE A 101 11.53 12.60 5.16
C PHE A 101 12.86 12.73 4.40
N GLY A 102 13.96 12.29 5.02
CA GLY A 102 15.31 12.48 4.50
C GLY A 102 15.58 11.74 3.19
N ASP A 103 16.56 12.22 2.44
CA ASP A 103 16.90 11.65 1.12
C ASP A 103 17.52 10.26 1.24
N ASP A 104 18.24 9.99 2.34
CA ASP A 104 18.85 8.69 2.64
C ASP A 104 17.92 7.76 3.43
N GLU A 105 16.68 8.19 3.72
CA GLU A 105 15.72 7.44 4.51
C GLU A 105 14.85 6.53 3.62
N GLY A 106 14.54 5.33 4.15
CA GLY A 106 13.68 4.35 3.52
C GLY A 106 12.22 4.45 3.97
N ILE A 107 11.48 3.36 3.73
CA ILE A 107 10.05 3.27 4.06
C ILE A 107 9.81 3.34 5.57
N PHE A 108 10.61 2.64 6.37
CA PHE A 108 10.41 2.58 7.81
C PHE A 108 10.65 3.93 8.47
N GLU A 109 11.73 4.61 8.10
CA GLU A 109 12.06 5.95 8.60
C GLU A 109 10.99 6.98 8.18
N ALA A 110 10.48 6.87 6.97
CA ALA A 110 9.38 7.71 6.50
C ALA A 110 8.11 7.51 7.35
N VAL A 111 7.77 6.27 7.68
CA VAL A 111 6.61 5.95 8.52
C VAL A 111 6.88 6.35 9.99
N GLU A 112 8.08 6.16 10.52
CA GLU A 112 8.46 6.65 11.86
C GLU A 112 8.32 8.17 11.96
N THR A 113 8.74 8.89 10.93
CA THR A 113 8.55 10.35 10.82
C THR A 113 7.07 10.72 10.77
N TYR A 114 6.25 9.98 10.01
CA TYR A 114 4.79 10.16 10.03
C TYR A 114 4.19 9.94 11.42
N TYR A 115 4.59 8.90 12.13
CA TYR A 115 4.11 8.65 13.49
C TYR A 115 4.49 9.76 14.46
N ARG A 116 5.72 10.24 14.39
CA ARG A 116 6.22 11.34 15.24
C ARG A 116 5.51 12.66 14.95
N MET A 117 5.36 13.02 13.66
CA MET A 117 4.89 14.35 13.26
C MET A 117 3.36 14.46 13.19
N SER A 118 2.68 13.38 12.83
CA SER A 118 1.25 13.38 12.55
C SER A 118 0.44 12.61 13.58
N GLU A 119 0.86 11.40 13.96
CA GLU A 119 0.17 10.60 14.98
C GLU A 119 0.55 11.03 16.39
N GLN A 120 1.59 11.87 16.55
CA GLN A 120 2.11 12.35 17.84
C GLN A 120 2.43 11.21 18.82
N ARG A 121 2.78 10.09 18.29
CA ARG A 121 3.12 8.86 19.00
C ARG A 121 4.33 8.23 18.33
N PRO A 122 5.52 8.32 18.89
CA PRO A 122 6.71 7.71 18.30
C PRO A 122 6.51 6.22 18.02
N ALA A 123 7.00 5.78 16.87
CA ALA A 123 7.06 4.39 16.49
C ALA A 123 8.46 4.05 15.99
N ARG A 124 8.85 2.80 16.08
CA ARG A 124 10.07 2.26 15.51
C ARG A 124 9.77 0.96 14.79
N TYR A 125 10.41 0.78 13.66
CA TYR A 125 10.27 -0.39 12.81
C TYR A 125 11.57 -1.16 12.76
N PHE A 126 11.47 -2.50 12.80
CA PHE A 126 12.61 -3.41 12.81
C PHE A 126 12.36 -4.55 11.83
N ARG A 127 13.45 -5.02 11.21
CA ARG A 127 13.42 -6.14 10.28
C ARG A 127 14.23 -7.30 10.83
N HIS A 128 13.57 -8.36 11.27
CA HIS A 128 14.24 -9.56 11.82
C HIS A 128 14.58 -10.58 10.75
N GLY A 129 13.98 -10.49 9.56
CA GLY A 129 14.21 -11.42 8.47
C GLY A 129 13.62 -10.94 7.15
N ALA A 130 13.56 -11.82 6.17
CA ALA A 130 13.05 -11.47 4.85
C ALA A 130 11.54 -11.11 4.87
N GLU A 131 10.78 -11.74 5.78
CA GLU A 131 9.32 -11.56 5.91
C GLU A 131 8.90 -11.41 7.38
N ASP A 132 9.82 -11.05 8.27
CA ASP A 132 9.57 -10.86 9.69
C ASP A 132 9.90 -9.41 10.09
N PHE A 133 8.85 -8.70 10.53
CA PHE A 133 8.90 -7.29 10.82
C PHE A 133 8.20 -6.98 12.14
N VAL A 134 8.78 -6.07 12.90
CA VAL A 134 8.24 -5.62 14.18
C VAL A 134 8.03 -4.12 14.17
N MET A 135 6.93 -3.66 14.75
CA MET A 135 6.70 -2.25 15.05
C MET A 135 6.45 -2.09 16.54
N ILE A 136 7.19 -1.21 17.16
CA ILE A 136 6.98 -0.80 18.56
C ILE A 136 6.52 0.65 18.58
N THR A 137 5.42 0.93 19.27
CA THR A 137 4.89 2.31 19.42
C THR A 137 4.88 2.72 20.88
N ALA A 138 5.38 3.91 21.15
CA ALA A 138 5.32 4.49 22.49
C ALA A 138 3.86 4.73 22.89
N GLN A 139 3.53 4.41 24.15
CA GLN A 139 2.28 4.81 24.79
C GLN A 139 2.53 6.09 25.61
N PRO A 140 1.48 6.80 26.10
CA PRO A 140 1.66 8.06 26.81
C PRO A 140 2.64 8.03 28.00
N ASP A 141 2.68 6.90 28.72
CA ASP A 141 3.55 6.71 29.89
C ASP A 141 4.80 5.87 29.58
N CYS A 142 5.21 5.80 28.31
CA CYS A 142 6.38 5.04 27.87
C CYS A 142 7.66 5.60 28.48
N ASP A 143 8.55 4.74 28.93
CA ASP A 143 9.95 5.10 29.24
C ASP A 143 10.67 5.45 27.94
N MET A 144 10.66 6.73 27.60
CA MET A 144 11.27 7.23 26.36
C MET A 144 12.78 7.00 26.28
N PRO A 145 13.58 7.15 27.35
CA PRO A 145 14.98 6.73 27.34
C PRO A 145 15.16 5.26 26.92
N TRP A 146 14.41 4.33 27.49
CA TRP A 146 14.42 2.94 27.11
C TRP A 146 13.97 2.74 25.64
N PHE A 147 12.87 3.34 25.25
CA PHE A 147 12.33 3.23 23.88
C PHE A 147 13.35 3.66 22.82
N LEU A 148 14.17 4.67 23.10
CA LEU A 148 15.20 5.17 22.21
C LEU A 148 16.44 4.26 22.14
N THR A 149 16.64 3.37 23.11
CA THR A 149 17.75 2.39 23.09
C THR A 149 17.43 1.14 22.27
N LEU A 150 16.16 0.93 21.89
CA LEU A 150 15.78 -0.26 21.12
C LEU A 150 16.56 -0.32 19.79
N ASP A 151 17.09 -1.47 19.48
CA ASP A 151 17.71 -1.80 18.21
C ASP A 151 17.26 -3.20 17.75
N ASP A 152 17.73 -3.66 16.60
CA ASP A 152 17.33 -4.97 16.05
C ASP A 152 17.69 -6.12 16.98
N GLU A 153 18.82 -6.05 17.69
CA GLU A 153 19.27 -7.12 18.60
C GLU A 153 18.42 -7.15 19.86
N ILE A 154 18.16 -6.00 20.48
CA ILE A 154 17.31 -5.92 21.67
C ILE A 154 15.89 -6.37 21.33
N VAL A 155 15.32 -5.94 20.19
CA VAL A 155 13.94 -6.27 19.81
C VAL A 155 13.79 -7.73 19.44
N ARG A 156 14.84 -8.38 18.92
CA ARG A 156 14.84 -9.81 18.61
C ARG A 156 14.70 -10.69 19.84
N HIS A 157 15.22 -10.23 20.99
CA HIS A 157 15.20 -10.93 22.28
C HIS A 157 14.29 -10.25 23.30
N LEU A 158 13.32 -9.43 22.84
CA LEU A 158 12.48 -8.63 23.73
C LEU A 158 11.60 -9.49 24.62
N ASP A 159 11.15 -10.64 24.15
CA ASP A 159 10.34 -11.62 24.89
C ASP A 159 11.13 -12.36 25.99
N GLU A 160 12.46 -12.28 26.00
CA GLU A 160 13.32 -12.81 27.04
C GLU A 160 13.54 -11.81 28.18
N THR A 161 13.38 -10.51 27.90
CA THR A 161 13.70 -9.42 28.83
C THR A 161 12.48 -8.66 29.32
N GLU A 162 11.39 -8.68 28.55
CA GLU A 162 10.16 -7.96 28.85
C GLU A 162 8.97 -8.90 28.89
N GLU A 163 7.98 -8.58 29.72
CA GLU A 163 6.73 -9.35 29.79
C GLU A 163 5.80 -8.97 28.62
N LEU A 164 5.68 -9.84 27.62
CA LEU A 164 4.82 -9.62 26.47
C LEU A 164 3.48 -10.34 26.63
N SER A 165 2.39 -9.66 26.31
CA SER A 165 1.03 -10.22 26.32
C SER A 165 0.46 -10.22 24.90
N LEU A 166 0.01 -11.40 24.42
CA LEU A 166 -0.72 -11.49 23.16
C LEU A 166 -2.12 -10.88 23.33
N LEU A 167 -2.33 -9.71 22.74
CA LEU A 167 -3.62 -9.02 22.78
C LEU A 167 -4.57 -9.50 21.68
N GLU A 168 -4.04 -9.67 20.44
CA GLU A 168 -4.85 -10.00 19.29
C GLU A 168 -3.99 -10.58 18.16
N THR A 169 -4.58 -11.43 17.35
CA THR A 169 -4.03 -11.87 16.05
C THR A 169 -4.94 -11.38 14.93
N ARG A 170 -4.38 -10.76 13.91
CA ARG A 170 -5.08 -10.32 12.69
C ARG A 170 -4.43 -10.93 11.46
N VAL A 171 -5.25 -11.27 10.48
CA VAL A 171 -4.79 -11.81 9.19
C VAL A 171 -5.10 -10.82 8.11
N PHE A 172 -4.07 -10.47 7.34
CA PHE A 172 -4.19 -9.63 6.15
C PHE A 172 -3.72 -10.41 4.92
N ARG A 173 -4.35 -10.16 3.77
CA ARG A 173 -4.00 -10.78 2.49
C ARG A 173 -3.73 -9.71 1.46
N PHE A 174 -2.78 -9.95 0.57
CA PHE A 174 -2.61 -9.10 -0.61
C PHE A 174 -3.76 -9.39 -1.58
N ASP A 175 -4.75 -8.53 -1.56
CA ASP A 175 -5.94 -8.61 -2.42
C ASP A 175 -6.44 -7.21 -2.78
N CYS A 176 -6.40 -6.89 -4.06
CA CYS A 176 -6.93 -5.63 -4.58
C CYS A 176 -8.45 -5.68 -4.79
N GLY A 177 -8.99 -6.85 -5.00
CA GLY A 177 -10.37 -7.05 -5.42
C GLY A 177 -10.70 -6.43 -6.78
N CYS A 178 -9.70 -6.15 -7.64
CA CYS A 178 -9.95 -5.66 -8.98
C CYS A 178 -10.25 -6.82 -9.94
N ASP A 179 -11.16 -6.59 -10.87
CA ASP A 179 -11.57 -7.50 -11.92
C ASP A 179 -12.12 -6.73 -13.13
N LEU A 180 -12.49 -7.43 -14.18
CA LEU A 180 -13.07 -6.82 -15.37
C LEU A 180 -14.42 -6.15 -15.10
N ASP A 181 -15.23 -6.68 -14.16
CA ASP A 181 -16.53 -6.10 -13.82
C ASP A 181 -16.40 -4.74 -13.13
N ARG A 182 -15.24 -4.47 -12.49
CA ARG A 182 -14.89 -3.16 -11.93
C ARG A 182 -14.20 -2.23 -12.93
N ILE A 183 -13.53 -2.76 -13.93
CA ILE A 183 -12.83 -1.99 -14.96
C ILE A 183 -13.81 -1.48 -16.02
N TYR A 184 -14.72 -2.32 -16.50
CA TYR A 184 -15.69 -1.93 -17.53
C TYR A 184 -16.54 -0.70 -17.18
N PRO A 185 -17.05 -0.50 -15.94
CA PRO A 185 -17.74 0.73 -15.58
C PRO A 185 -16.91 2.00 -15.73
N VAL A 186 -15.59 1.91 -15.52
CA VAL A 186 -14.70 3.05 -15.70
C VAL A 186 -14.55 3.38 -17.17
N ILE A 187 -14.34 2.36 -18.00
CA ILE A 187 -14.23 2.50 -19.46
C ILE A 187 -15.54 3.00 -20.08
N ALA A 188 -16.70 2.57 -19.55
CA ALA A 188 -18.00 3.00 -20.05
C ALA A 188 -18.27 4.53 -19.87
N ARG A 189 -17.44 5.22 -19.08
CA ARG A 189 -17.52 6.69 -18.92
C ARG A 189 -16.69 7.46 -19.95
N LEU A 190 -15.90 6.79 -20.75
CA LEU A 190 -15.15 7.42 -21.83
C LEU A 190 -16.09 7.93 -22.93
N SER A 191 -15.62 8.93 -23.68
CA SER A 191 -16.35 9.40 -24.88
C SER A 191 -16.39 8.31 -25.95
N ARG A 192 -17.27 8.44 -26.91
CA ARG A 192 -17.35 7.48 -28.04
C ARG A 192 -16.06 7.42 -28.85
N GLU A 193 -15.41 8.56 -29.02
CA GLU A 193 -14.14 8.69 -29.73
C GLU A 193 -13.05 7.96 -28.97
N ALA A 194 -12.92 8.18 -27.65
CA ALA A 194 -11.95 7.50 -26.80
C ALA A 194 -12.19 5.98 -26.73
N LEU A 195 -13.46 5.54 -26.69
CA LEU A 195 -13.81 4.12 -26.77
C LEU A 195 -13.43 3.49 -28.12
N ALA A 196 -13.61 4.22 -29.22
CA ALA A 196 -13.20 3.77 -30.55
C ALA A 196 -11.67 3.63 -30.63
N GLU A 197 -10.93 4.54 -30.01
CA GLU A 197 -9.47 4.49 -29.93
C GLU A 197 -8.98 3.31 -29.09
N VAL A 198 -9.61 3.06 -27.92
CA VAL A 198 -9.28 1.93 -27.03
C VAL A 198 -9.39 0.59 -27.77
N PHE A 199 -10.38 0.41 -28.65
CA PHE A 199 -10.62 -0.83 -29.40
C PHE A 199 -10.27 -0.70 -30.89
N SER A 200 -9.30 0.13 -31.25
CA SER A 200 -8.93 0.39 -32.66
C SER A 200 -7.99 -0.66 -33.27
N GLY A 201 -7.41 -1.56 -32.46
CA GLY A 201 -6.51 -2.62 -32.93
C GLY A 201 -7.23 -3.70 -33.74
N ASP A 202 -6.48 -4.41 -34.58
CA ASP A 202 -6.98 -5.48 -35.47
C ASP A 202 -7.76 -6.58 -34.71
N ASP A 203 -7.36 -6.86 -33.47
CA ASP A 203 -8.00 -7.87 -32.59
C ASP A 203 -9.17 -7.32 -31.78
N GLU A 204 -9.52 -6.04 -31.91
CA GLU A 204 -10.51 -5.36 -31.09
C GLU A 204 -10.26 -5.56 -29.58
N THR A 205 -8.98 -5.67 -29.17
CA THR A 205 -8.54 -5.86 -27.80
C THR A 205 -7.70 -4.67 -27.34
N ALA A 206 -7.73 -4.41 -26.06
CA ALA A 206 -6.90 -3.42 -25.40
C ALA A 206 -6.38 -3.98 -24.06
N GLU A 207 -5.29 -3.45 -23.56
CA GLU A 207 -4.80 -3.76 -22.22
C GLU A 207 -5.16 -2.63 -21.27
N ALA A 208 -5.73 -2.98 -20.10
CA ALA A 208 -5.90 -2.06 -18.99
C ALA A 208 -5.11 -2.55 -17.78
N SER A 209 -4.49 -1.62 -17.05
CA SER A 209 -3.83 -1.93 -15.79
C SER A 209 -4.58 -1.34 -14.62
N CYS A 210 -4.69 -2.11 -13.52
CA CYS A 210 -5.26 -1.61 -12.29
C CYS A 210 -4.33 -0.55 -11.68
N PRO A 211 -4.82 0.67 -11.38
CA PRO A 211 -3.98 1.72 -10.81
C PRO A 211 -3.50 1.41 -9.38
N ARG A 212 -4.16 0.48 -8.66
CA ARG A 212 -3.86 0.15 -7.26
C ARG A 212 -2.82 -0.95 -7.10
N CYS A 213 -2.86 -1.98 -7.95
CA CYS A 213 -1.99 -3.16 -7.81
C CYS A 213 -1.20 -3.51 -9.09
N GLY A 214 -1.42 -2.79 -10.18
CA GLY A 214 -0.77 -3.04 -11.45
C GLY A 214 -1.30 -4.24 -12.25
N ALA A 215 -2.28 -5.00 -11.74
CA ALA A 215 -2.86 -6.14 -12.45
C ALA A 215 -3.27 -5.76 -13.88
N ARG A 216 -2.87 -6.58 -14.84
CA ARG A 216 -3.14 -6.37 -16.27
C ARG A 216 -4.33 -7.20 -16.72
N TYR A 217 -5.20 -6.58 -17.48
CA TYR A 217 -6.42 -7.17 -18.00
C TYR A 217 -6.52 -6.96 -19.50
N ALA A 218 -6.72 -8.04 -20.24
CA ALA A 218 -7.09 -7.95 -21.64
C ALA A 218 -8.57 -7.60 -21.75
N LEU A 219 -8.86 -6.48 -22.36
CA LEU A 219 -10.21 -6.01 -22.66
C LEU A 219 -10.55 -6.39 -24.09
N SER A 220 -11.72 -6.98 -24.32
CA SER A 220 -12.24 -7.17 -25.66
C SER A 220 -13.51 -6.36 -25.89
N ARG A 221 -13.74 -5.89 -27.11
CA ARG A 221 -14.97 -5.18 -27.48
C ARG A 221 -16.20 -6.04 -27.19
N GLY A 222 -16.17 -7.34 -27.55
CA GLY A 222 -17.28 -8.25 -27.26
C GLY A 222 -17.58 -8.42 -25.77
N GLY A 223 -16.54 -8.50 -24.94
CA GLY A 223 -16.68 -8.55 -23.47
C GLY A 223 -17.29 -7.27 -22.90
N PHE A 224 -16.85 -6.10 -23.39
CA PHE A 224 -17.41 -4.82 -23.00
C PHE A 224 -18.88 -4.65 -23.42
N GLU A 225 -19.26 -5.06 -24.63
CA GLU A 225 -20.64 -5.04 -25.09
C GLU A 225 -21.55 -5.98 -24.29
N ALA A 226 -21.04 -7.17 -23.91
CA ALA A 226 -21.75 -8.09 -23.04
C ALA A 226 -22.00 -7.49 -21.65
N PHE A 227 -21.01 -6.79 -21.09
CA PHE A 227 -21.17 -6.05 -19.84
C PHE A 227 -22.26 -4.97 -19.93
N LEU A 228 -22.27 -4.15 -21.00
CA LEU A 228 -23.27 -3.11 -21.20
C LEU A 228 -24.71 -3.67 -21.34
N LYS A 229 -24.86 -4.86 -21.92
CA LYS A 229 -26.16 -5.55 -22.02
C LYS A 229 -26.67 -6.03 -20.67
N LYS A 230 -25.77 -6.56 -19.80
CA LYS A 230 -26.13 -6.98 -18.43
C LYS A 230 -26.59 -5.80 -17.55
N GLY A 231 -25.98 -4.63 -17.68
CA GLY A 231 -26.35 -3.44 -16.90
C GLY A 231 -27.63 -2.72 -17.32
N ARG A 232 -28.27 -3.18 -18.42
CA ARG A 232 -29.55 -2.66 -18.93
C ARG A 232 -30.76 -3.57 -18.63
N ALA A 233 -30.52 -4.73 -18.04
CA ALA A 233 -31.54 -5.68 -17.61
C ALA A 233 -31.77 -5.55 -16.10
#